data_eb40343a6386c708e2312cd96c3a67fb
#
_entry.id   eb40343a6386c708e2312cd96c3a67fb
#
_cell.length_a   1.000
_cell.length_b   1.000
_cell.length_c   1.000
_cell.angle_alpha   90.00
_cell.angle_beta   90.00
_cell.angle_gamma   90.00
#
_symmetry.space_group_name_H-M   'P 1'
#
loop_
_entity.id
_entity.type
_entity.pdbx_description
1 polymer ?
#
loop_
_entity_poly.entity_id
_entity_poly.type
_entity_poly.pdbx_seq_one_letter_code
_entity_poly.pdbx_strand_id
1 'polypeptide(L)'
;MKFKNDKLLRQFTWGSEYPHYVGVPGMNSISKYLSKDLDVKLNTKINQIVKNSTNSWQLFDDDSNNLGDFDWVISTAPAIQSSEILPKYFKYHSDLLNKKMVGCFSLMLGFKNVLPLSWDAALISDADISWVSINSSKPDRTKSFSMLVHSTNAWAEDHLSDNSQSVISHLTNETSRIIGHDTSQAEHIDLHAWRYANISKQTKSDVLIDYNNSLASCGDWLIHGRIESAFEAGFKMAKEIKKIMG
;
A
#
# COMPACT_ATOMS: atom_id res chain seq x y z
N MET A 1 4.31 19.36 10.49
CA MET A 1 5.31 19.32 11.59
C MET A 1 6.43 18.35 11.30
N LYS A 2 7.59 18.56 11.90
CA LYS A 2 8.68 17.57 11.93
C LYS A 2 9.17 17.44 13.37
N PHE A 3 9.19 16.21 13.88
CA PHE A 3 9.69 15.87 15.21
C PHE A 3 10.96 15.02 15.10
N LYS A 4 11.81 15.14 16.10
CA LYS A 4 12.88 14.20 16.40
C LYS A 4 12.55 13.64 17.78
N ASN A 5 12.14 12.35 17.82
CA ASN A 5 11.50 11.79 18.98
C ASN A 5 10.30 12.66 19.42
N ASP A 6 10.24 13.16 20.64
CA ASP A 6 9.20 14.05 21.19
C ASP A 6 9.48 15.55 21.01
N LYS A 7 10.64 15.92 20.44
CA LYS A 7 11.04 17.32 20.24
C LYS A 7 10.58 17.84 18.89
N LEU A 8 9.79 18.93 18.89
CA LEU A 8 9.46 19.66 17.69
C LEU A 8 10.72 20.33 17.10
N LEU A 9 11.11 19.91 15.88
CA LEU A 9 12.24 20.51 15.16
C LEU A 9 11.82 21.62 14.24
N ARG A 10 10.70 21.47 13.54
CA ARG A 10 10.26 22.41 12.52
C ARG A 10 8.74 22.33 12.34
N GLN A 11 8.15 23.50 12.15
CA GLN A 11 6.79 23.70 11.65
C GLN A 11 6.86 24.35 10.28
N PHE A 12 6.04 23.89 9.34
CA PHE A 12 5.92 24.46 8.01
C PHE A 12 4.53 24.21 7.45
N THR A 13 4.10 25.06 6.54
CA THR A 13 2.88 24.87 5.76
C THR A 13 3.27 24.37 4.38
N TRP A 14 2.54 23.40 3.86
CA TRP A 14 2.72 22.94 2.48
C TRP A 14 2.31 24.07 1.52
N GLY A 15 3.26 24.49 0.67
CA GLY A 15 3.03 25.51 -0.33
C GLY A 15 2.47 24.93 -1.63
N SER A 16 2.02 25.82 -2.51
CA SER A 16 1.52 25.45 -3.84
C SER A 16 2.59 24.89 -4.78
N GLU A 17 3.87 25.14 -4.49
CA GLU A 17 4.98 24.61 -5.30
C GLU A 17 5.12 23.08 -5.23
N TYR A 18 4.71 22.49 -4.09
CA TYR A 18 4.73 21.04 -3.88
C TYR A 18 3.38 20.59 -3.31
N PRO A 19 2.33 20.55 -4.12
CA PRO A 19 1.00 20.22 -3.65
C PRO A 19 0.91 18.77 -3.18
N HIS A 20 0.19 18.56 -2.07
CA HIS A 20 -0.10 17.23 -1.54
C HIS A 20 -1.56 16.90 -1.85
N TYR A 21 -1.79 15.89 -2.66
CA TYR A 21 -3.13 15.46 -3.06
C TYR A 21 -3.63 14.31 -2.21
N VAL A 22 -4.92 14.27 -1.99
CA VAL A 22 -5.61 13.18 -1.31
C VAL A 22 -6.86 12.78 -2.10
N GLY A 23 -7.20 11.50 -2.08
CA GLY A 23 -8.47 11.04 -2.65
C GLY A 23 -9.67 11.55 -1.84
N VAL A 24 -10.75 11.95 -2.53
CA VAL A 24 -11.98 12.49 -1.95
C VAL A 24 -13.18 11.66 -2.42
N PRO A 25 -14.10 11.25 -1.54
CA PRO A 25 -14.15 11.38 -0.08
C PRO A 25 -13.21 10.40 0.65
N GLY A 26 -12.56 9.46 0.01
CA GLY A 26 -11.65 8.46 0.57
C GLY A 26 -10.40 8.28 -0.28
N MET A 27 -9.30 7.78 0.29
CA MET A 27 -8.05 7.55 -0.46
C MET A 27 -8.24 6.57 -1.63
N ASN A 28 -9.18 5.63 -1.54
CA ASN A 28 -9.52 4.68 -2.60
C ASN A 28 -10.36 5.28 -3.74
N SER A 29 -10.74 6.56 -3.69
CA SER A 29 -11.53 7.22 -4.74
C SER A 29 -10.78 7.30 -6.06
N ILE A 30 -9.46 7.40 -6.03
CA ILE A 30 -8.62 7.37 -7.25
C ILE A 30 -8.77 6.03 -7.96
N SER A 31 -8.61 4.92 -7.23
CA SER A 31 -8.75 3.58 -7.80
C SER A 31 -10.16 3.32 -8.31
N LYS A 32 -11.19 3.74 -7.57
CA LYS A 32 -12.60 3.66 -8.01
C LYS A 32 -12.85 4.44 -9.30
N TYR A 33 -12.26 5.63 -9.42
CA TYR A 33 -12.40 6.45 -10.63
C TYR A 33 -11.71 5.78 -11.83
N LEU A 34 -10.50 5.27 -11.67
CA LEU A 34 -9.75 4.61 -12.73
C LEU A 34 -10.38 3.29 -13.17
N SER A 35 -11.12 2.61 -12.30
CA SER A 35 -11.74 1.32 -12.57
C SER A 35 -13.19 1.37 -13.03
N LYS A 36 -13.80 2.56 -13.12
CA LYS A 36 -15.26 2.72 -13.38
C LYS A 36 -15.79 2.05 -14.66
N ASP A 37 -14.93 1.95 -15.68
CA ASP A 37 -15.27 1.37 -16.98
C ASP A 37 -14.65 -0.02 -17.20
N LEU A 38 -14.15 -0.66 -16.13
CA LEU A 38 -13.54 -1.99 -16.15
C LEU A 38 -14.46 -3.02 -15.51
N ASP A 39 -14.40 -4.27 -15.99
CA ASP A 39 -15.01 -5.40 -15.30
C ASP A 39 -14.16 -5.79 -14.08
N VAL A 40 -14.55 -5.28 -12.91
CA VAL A 40 -13.83 -5.49 -11.66
C VAL A 40 -14.57 -6.50 -10.78
N LYS A 41 -13.92 -7.61 -10.48
CA LYS A 41 -14.40 -8.60 -9.51
C LYS A 41 -13.75 -8.35 -8.15
N LEU A 42 -14.52 -7.81 -7.21
CA LEU A 42 -14.10 -7.60 -5.82
C LEU A 42 -14.29 -8.88 -4.99
N ASN A 43 -13.59 -8.95 -3.86
CA ASN A 43 -13.64 -10.10 -2.93
C ASN A 43 -13.33 -11.44 -3.62
N THR A 44 -12.50 -11.41 -4.66
CA THR A 44 -12.12 -12.56 -5.46
C THR A 44 -10.61 -12.72 -5.41
N LYS A 45 -10.13 -13.66 -4.62
CA LYS A 45 -8.70 -13.96 -4.53
C LYS A 45 -8.35 -15.07 -5.50
N ILE A 46 -7.39 -14.80 -6.39
CA ILE A 46 -6.88 -15.82 -7.30
C ILE A 46 -5.94 -16.74 -6.53
N ASN A 47 -6.24 -18.04 -6.59
CA ASN A 47 -5.44 -19.07 -5.96
C ASN A 47 -4.59 -19.86 -6.97
N GLN A 48 -5.10 -20.02 -8.20
CA GLN A 48 -4.43 -20.82 -9.21
C GLN A 48 -4.57 -20.22 -10.60
N ILE A 49 -3.48 -20.33 -11.37
CA ILE A 49 -3.40 -19.96 -12.79
C ILE A 49 -2.91 -21.18 -13.56
N VAL A 50 -3.70 -21.68 -14.51
CA VAL A 50 -3.42 -22.90 -15.28
C VAL A 50 -3.48 -22.60 -16.77
N LYS A 51 -2.51 -23.08 -17.53
CA LYS A 51 -2.53 -23.02 -18.99
C LYS A 51 -3.38 -24.15 -19.55
N ASN A 52 -4.39 -23.82 -20.36
CA ASN A 52 -5.27 -24.81 -20.98
C ASN A 52 -4.71 -25.32 -22.31
N SER A 53 -5.41 -26.27 -22.93
CA SER A 53 -5.01 -26.88 -24.21
C SER A 53 -5.05 -25.93 -25.42
N THR A 54 -5.77 -24.82 -25.32
CA THR A 54 -5.86 -23.78 -26.35
C THR A 54 -4.81 -22.69 -26.17
N ASN A 55 -3.88 -22.89 -25.24
CA ASN A 55 -2.81 -21.95 -24.90
C ASN A 55 -3.26 -20.66 -24.19
N SER A 56 -4.53 -20.61 -23.69
CA SER A 56 -5.07 -19.55 -22.85
C SER A 56 -4.85 -19.87 -21.37
N TRP A 57 -5.03 -18.87 -20.51
CA TRP A 57 -4.89 -18.97 -19.07
C TRP A 57 -6.26 -19.12 -18.40
N GLN A 58 -6.45 -20.13 -17.58
CA GLN A 58 -7.61 -20.30 -16.70
C GLN A 58 -7.26 -19.82 -15.30
N LEU A 59 -8.12 -18.98 -14.72
CA LEU A 59 -7.96 -18.48 -13.38
C LEU A 59 -8.98 -19.12 -12.46
N PHE A 60 -8.50 -19.53 -11.27
CA PHE A 60 -9.34 -20.10 -10.23
C PHE A 60 -9.21 -19.29 -8.94
N ASP A 61 -10.35 -19.12 -8.25
CA ASP A 61 -10.38 -18.47 -6.94
C ASP A 61 -10.09 -19.47 -5.80
N ASP A 62 -10.13 -18.98 -4.53
CA ASP A 62 -9.90 -19.80 -3.33
C ASP A 62 -10.94 -20.94 -3.17
N ASP A 63 -12.14 -20.78 -3.75
CA ASP A 63 -13.21 -21.79 -3.75
C ASP A 63 -13.13 -22.73 -4.96
N SER A 64 -12.05 -22.64 -5.74
CA SER A 64 -11.82 -23.41 -6.98
C SER A 64 -12.83 -23.14 -8.10
N ASN A 65 -13.53 -22.01 -8.08
CA ASN A 65 -14.37 -21.59 -9.17
C ASN A 65 -13.52 -21.14 -10.35
N ASN A 66 -13.83 -21.62 -11.55
CA ASN A 66 -13.22 -21.14 -12.78
C ASN A 66 -13.80 -19.76 -13.14
N LEU A 67 -12.92 -18.76 -13.22
CA LEU A 67 -13.28 -17.36 -13.50
C LEU A 67 -13.23 -17.00 -14.98
N GLY A 68 -12.87 -17.93 -15.84
CA GLY A 68 -12.82 -17.80 -17.29
C GLY A 68 -11.44 -18.04 -17.88
N ASP A 69 -11.37 -17.90 -19.21
CA ASP A 69 -10.16 -18.07 -20.03
C ASP A 69 -9.64 -16.70 -20.47
N PHE A 70 -8.33 -16.50 -20.41
CA PHE A 70 -7.67 -15.21 -20.66
C PHE A 70 -6.44 -15.40 -21.56
N ASP A 71 -6.23 -14.49 -22.51
CA ASP A 71 -5.06 -14.51 -23.39
C ASP A 71 -3.79 -14.06 -22.65
N TRP A 72 -3.93 -13.14 -21.70
CA TRP A 72 -2.86 -12.60 -20.89
C TRP A 72 -3.21 -12.58 -19.42
N VAL A 73 -2.21 -12.84 -18.57
CA VAL A 73 -2.30 -12.60 -17.13
C VAL A 73 -1.24 -11.60 -16.69
N ILE A 74 -1.69 -10.50 -16.07
CA ILE A 74 -0.83 -9.44 -15.55
C ILE A 74 -1.02 -9.37 -14.04
N SER A 75 -0.04 -9.80 -13.28
CA SER A 75 -0.06 -9.67 -11.82
C SER A 75 0.43 -8.28 -11.41
N THR A 76 -0.40 -7.54 -10.69
CA THR A 76 -0.04 -6.23 -10.08
C THR A 76 0.05 -6.30 -8.55
N ALA A 77 0.03 -7.51 -8.00
CA ALA A 77 0.23 -7.77 -6.59
C ALA A 77 1.66 -7.43 -6.15
N PRO A 78 1.94 -7.29 -4.85
CA PRO A 78 3.31 -7.23 -4.32
C PRO A 78 4.18 -8.35 -4.90
N ALA A 79 5.48 -8.06 -5.09
CA ALA A 79 6.37 -8.95 -5.86
C ALA A 79 6.37 -10.41 -5.37
N ILE A 80 6.43 -10.63 -4.05
CA ILE A 80 6.37 -11.97 -3.45
C ILE A 80 5.04 -12.65 -3.74
N GLN A 81 3.91 -11.96 -3.58
CA GLN A 81 2.60 -12.53 -3.89
C GLN A 81 2.45 -12.82 -5.39
N SER A 82 3.01 -11.97 -6.26
CA SER A 82 3.09 -12.24 -7.69
C SER A 82 3.89 -13.52 -8.00
N SER A 83 4.99 -13.78 -7.27
CA SER A 83 5.78 -15.01 -7.43
C SER A 83 5.06 -16.28 -6.95
N GLU A 84 4.14 -16.13 -5.99
CA GLU A 84 3.31 -17.25 -5.48
C GLU A 84 2.21 -17.63 -6.47
N ILE A 85 1.63 -16.64 -7.17
CA ILE A 85 0.51 -16.83 -8.10
C ILE A 85 1.00 -17.21 -9.50
N LEU A 86 2.03 -16.53 -10.01
CA LEU A 86 2.54 -16.78 -11.36
C LEU A 86 3.32 -18.11 -11.42
N PRO A 87 3.20 -18.86 -12.54
CA PRO A 87 3.93 -20.10 -12.70
C PRO A 87 5.44 -19.96 -12.49
N LYS A 88 6.08 -20.96 -11.88
CA LYS A 88 7.53 -20.92 -11.59
C LYS A 88 8.42 -20.74 -12.83
N TYR A 89 7.93 -21.10 -14.02
CA TYR A 89 8.62 -20.90 -15.30
C TYR A 89 8.42 -19.49 -15.88
N PHE A 90 7.69 -18.59 -15.20
CA PHE A 90 7.63 -17.18 -15.57
C PHE A 90 9.05 -16.61 -15.64
N LYS A 91 9.40 -16.05 -16.80
CA LYS A 91 10.78 -15.59 -17.11
C LYS A 91 11.43 -14.76 -15.99
N TYR A 92 10.65 -14.02 -15.24
CA TYR A 92 11.12 -13.10 -14.19
C TYR A 92 10.78 -13.57 -12.78
N HIS A 93 10.51 -14.87 -12.60
CA HIS A 93 10.14 -15.41 -11.28
C HIS A 93 11.23 -15.12 -10.22
N SER A 94 12.51 -15.29 -10.56
CA SER A 94 13.63 -14.96 -9.67
C SER A 94 13.74 -13.47 -9.36
N ASP A 95 13.40 -12.60 -10.33
CA ASP A 95 13.39 -11.15 -10.12
C ASP A 95 12.33 -10.75 -9.08
N LEU A 96 11.16 -11.39 -9.11
CA LEU A 96 10.10 -11.18 -8.12
C LEU A 96 10.56 -11.59 -6.72
N LEU A 97 11.17 -12.77 -6.58
CA LEU A 97 11.68 -13.28 -5.29
C LEU A 97 12.77 -12.39 -4.69
N ASN A 98 13.54 -11.69 -5.53
CA ASN A 98 14.62 -10.81 -5.08
C ASN A 98 14.15 -9.41 -4.65
N LYS A 99 12.85 -9.08 -4.80
CA LYS A 99 12.31 -7.79 -4.35
C LYS A 99 12.06 -7.80 -2.85
N LYS A 100 12.87 -7.07 -2.12
CA LYS A 100 12.76 -6.94 -0.67
C LYS A 100 11.79 -5.80 -0.33
N MET A 101 10.51 -6.13 -0.23
CA MET A 101 9.51 -5.23 0.33
C MET A 101 9.51 -5.33 1.85
N VAL A 102 9.20 -4.25 2.53
CA VAL A 102 9.20 -4.13 3.99
C VAL A 102 7.84 -3.73 4.51
N GLY A 103 7.54 -4.14 5.75
CA GLY A 103 6.26 -3.90 6.40
C GLY A 103 6.10 -2.50 6.98
N CYS A 104 4.84 -2.20 7.32
CA CYS A 104 4.45 -1.02 8.09
C CYS A 104 3.15 -1.32 8.82
N PHE A 105 3.04 -0.94 10.08
CA PHE A 105 1.77 -0.91 10.78
C PHE A 105 1.07 0.43 10.55
N SER A 106 -0.25 0.36 10.35
CA SER A 106 -1.14 1.53 10.33
C SER A 106 -2.10 1.42 11.49
N LEU A 107 -1.93 2.25 12.52
CA LEU A 107 -2.84 2.38 13.64
C LEU A 107 -3.84 3.50 13.36
N MET A 108 -5.12 3.18 13.43
CA MET A 108 -6.23 4.09 13.20
C MET A 108 -6.94 4.38 14.53
N LEU A 109 -7.02 5.66 14.88
CA LEU A 109 -7.59 6.13 16.14
C LEU A 109 -8.76 7.08 15.88
N GLY A 110 -9.92 6.79 16.47
CA GLY A 110 -11.08 7.66 16.42
C GLY A 110 -11.43 8.15 17.82
N PHE A 111 -11.75 9.45 17.97
CA PHE A 111 -11.98 10.09 19.25
C PHE A 111 -13.34 10.77 19.27
N LYS A 112 -13.99 10.75 20.42
CA LYS A 112 -15.21 11.53 20.68
C LYS A 112 -14.93 13.03 20.70
N ASN A 113 -13.84 13.41 21.35
CA ASN A 113 -13.42 14.81 21.48
C ASN A 113 -12.21 15.10 20.59
N VAL A 114 -12.14 16.32 20.07
CA VAL A 114 -10.99 16.79 19.28
C VAL A 114 -9.78 16.95 20.20
N LEU A 115 -8.66 16.37 19.83
CA LEU A 115 -7.38 16.65 20.48
C LEU A 115 -6.90 18.05 20.04
N PRO A 116 -6.35 18.88 20.95
CA PRO A 116 -5.94 20.25 20.65
C PRO A 116 -4.59 20.29 19.88
N LEU A 117 -4.56 19.65 18.71
CA LEU A 117 -3.41 19.64 17.82
C LEU A 117 -3.54 20.74 16.78
N SER A 118 -2.51 21.57 16.63
CA SER A 118 -2.48 22.71 15.72
C SER A 118 -1.88 22.39 14.34
N TRP A 119 -1.87 21.11 13.95
CA TRP A 119 -1.26 20.63 12.71
C TRP A 119 -2.04 19.47 12.10
N ASP A 120 -1.93 19.28 10.77
CA ASP A 120 -2.61 18.22 10.04
C ASP A 120 -1.78 16.93 9.93
N ALA A 121 -0.46 17.06 9.92
CA ALA A 121 0.44 15.91 9.83
C ALA A 121 1.81 16.21 10.46
N ALA A 122 2.45 15.12 10.90
CA ALA A 122 3.77 15.15 11.48
C ALA A 122 4.66 14.02 10.95
N LEU A 123 5.85 14.39 10.49
CA LEU A 123 6.94 13.46 10.21
C LEU A 123 7.77 13.28 11.48
N ILE A 124 8.06 12.05 11.85
CA ILE A 124 8.77 11.72 13.08
C ILE A 124 10.04 10.95 12.72
N SER A 125 11.14 11.24 13.40
CA SER A 125 12.41 10.52 13.33
C SER A 125 12.88 10.14 14.72
N ASP A 126 13.76 9.13 14.81
CA ASP A 126 14.31 8.59 16.04
C ASP A 126 13.23 8.07 17.03
N ALA A 127 12.22 7.40 16.49
CA ALA A 127 11.09 6.81 17.20
C ALA A 127 10.56 5.60 16.42
N ASP A 128 9.70 4.81 17.03
CA ASP A 128 9.12 3.61 16.39
C ASP A 128 7.97 3.95 15.42
N ILE A 129 7.42 5.16 15.53
CA ILE A 129 6.50 5.72 14.55
C ILE A 129 7.20 6.71 13.63
N SER A 130 6.78 6.76 12.37
CA SER A 130 7.38 7.61 11.33
C SER A 130 6.49 8.76 10.89
N TRP A 131 5.17 8.59 11.02
CA TRP A 131 4.18 9.52 10.52
C TRP A 131 2.91 9.49 11.36
N VAL A 132 2.37 10.67 11.63
CA VAL A 132 1.03 10.87 12.18
C VAL A 132 0.28 11.85 11.30
N SER A 133 -0.98 11.56 10.97
CA SER A 133 -1.84 12.52 10.28
C SER A 133 -3.23 12.56 10.90
N ILE A 134 -3.80 13.76 10.94
CA ILE A 134 -5.20 13.98 11.31
C ILE A 134 -6.05 13.64 10.09
N ASN A 135 -6.69 12.48 10.10
CA ASN A 135 -7.44 12.04 8.94
C ASN A 135 -8.69 12.89 8.71
N SER A 136 -9.33 13.36 9.78
CA SER A 136 -10.51 14.25 9.73
C SER A 136 -10.21 15.66 9.20
N SER A 137 -8.95 16.10 9.11
CA SER A 137 -8.59 17.38 8.51
C SER A 137 -8.53 17.34 6.97
N LYS A 138 -8.54 16.14 6.38
CA LYS A 138 -8.55 16.00 4.92
C LYS A 138 -9.92 16.41 4.34
N PRO A 139 -9.97 16.90 3.08
CA PRO A 139 -11.24 17.30 2.45
C PRO A 139 -12.27 16.17 2.46
N ASP A 140 -13.53 16.53 2.70
CA ASP A 140 -14.72 15.67 2.67
C ASP A 140 -14.61 14.40 3.54
N ARG A 141 -13.86 14.47 4.64
CA ARG A 141 -13.87 13.45 5.69
C ARG A 141 -14.99 13.72 6.69
N THR A 142 -15.35 12.69 7.44
CA THR A 142 -16.28 12.82 8.57
C THR A 142 -15.76 13.84 9.56
N LYS A 143 -16.69 14.55 10.26
CA LYS A 143 -16.33 15.54 11.29
C LYS A 143 -15.78 14.93 12.57
N SER A 144 -15.93 13.61 12.76
CA SER A 144 -15.38 12.91 13.92
C SER A 144 -13.85 12.95 13.87
N PHE A 145 -13.24 13.39 14.96
CA PHE A 145 -11.78 13.49 15.01
C PHE A 145 -11.14 12.11 14.89
N SER A 146 -10.29 11.96 13.89
CA SER A 146 -9.61 10.70 13.61
C SER A 146 -8.17 10.92 13.19
N MET A 147 -7.32 9.98 13.58
CA MET A 147 -5.88 10.03 13.39
C MET A 147 -5.39 8.73 12.76
N LEU A 148 -4.40 8.83 11.89
CA LEU A 148 -3.67 7.71 11.31
C LEU A 148 -2.21 7.81 11.72
N VAL A 149 -1.69 6.73 12.27
CA VAL A 149 -0.30 6.60 12.72
C VAL A 149 0.37 5.49 11.92
N HIS A 150 1.56 5.75 11.39
CA HIS A 150 2.39 4.73 10.75
C HIS A 150 3.63 4.44 11.58
N SER A 151 3.93 3.15 11.77
CA SER A 151 5.22 2.73 12.34
C SER A 151 6.37 3.07 11.38
N THR A 152 7.60 2.97 11.86
CA THR A 152 8.76 2.81 10.97
C THR A 152 8.74 1.42 10.34
N ASN A 153 9.38 1.29 9.16
CA ASN A 153 9.52 -0.02 8.54
C ASN A 153 10.43 -0.95 9.37
N ALA A 154 11.50 -0.42 9.97
CA ALA A 154 12.41 -1.20 10.80
C ALA A 154 11.68 -1.82 12.00
N TRP A 155 10.94 -1.02 12.74
CA TRP A 155 10.16 -1.52 13.86
C TRP A 155 9.09 -2.55 13.41
N ALA A 156 8.42 -2.29 12.27
CA ALA A 156 7.43 -3.22 11.76
C ALA A 156 8.03 -4.59 11.42
N GLU A 157 9.18 -4.63 10.74
CA GLU A 157 9.84 -5.90 10.37
C GLU A 157 10.15 -6.78 11.59
N ASP A 158 10.54 -6.17 12.70
CA ASP A 158 10.82 -6.88 13.94
C ASP A 158 9.55 -7.39 14.67
N HIS A 159 8.37 -6.79 14.36
CA HIS A 159 7.14 -7.02 15.13
C HIS A 159 5.95 -7.56 14.29
N LEU A 160 6.16 -7.91 13.00
CA LEU A 160 5.09 -8.43 12.12
C LEU A 160 4.43 -9.73 12.62
N SER A 161 5.09 -10.47 13.49
CA SER A 161 4.59 -11.71 14.10
C SER A 161 3.97 -11.51 15.48
N ASP A 162 4.06 -10.31 16.04
CA ASP A 162 3.58 -10.03 17.39
C ASP A 162 2.04 -10.05 17.47
N ASN A 163 1.55 -10.22 18.69
CA ASN A 163 0.13 -10.10 18.96
C ASN A 163 -0.35 -8.68 18.67
N SER A 164 -1.46 -8.54 17.93
CA SER A 164 -2.01 -7.24 17.54
C SER A 164 -2.27 -6.31 18.72
N GLN A 165 -2.68 -6.84 19.88
CA GLN A 165 -2.94 -6.02 21.06
C GLN A 165 -1.66 -5.43 21.66
N SER A 166 -0.53 -6.15 21.63
CA SER A 166 0.76 -5.63 22.08
C SER A 166 1.24 -4.52 21.15
N VAL A 167 1.08 -4.70 19.83
CA VAL A 167 1.41 -3.68 18.82
C VAL A 167 0.55 -2.42 18.99
N ILE A 168 -0.76 -2.58 19.18
CA ILE A 168 -1.69 -1.47 19.44
C ILE A 168 -1.25 -0.70 20.69
N SER A 169 -1.02 -1.41 21.80
CA SER A 169 -0.61 -0.79 23.06
C SER A 169 0.69 0.00 22.92
N HIS A 170 1.69 -0.59 22.27
CA HIS A 170 2.98 0.08 22.03
C HIS A 170 2.82 1.33 21.18
N LEU A 171 2.19 1.22 20.00
CA LEU A 171 2.05 2.35 19.07
C LEU A 171 1.15 3.46 19.65
N THR A 172 0.12 3.13 20.44
CA THR A 172 -0.72 4.11 21.15
C THR A 172 0.10 4.88 22.20
N ASN A 173 0.89 4.17 23.02
CA ASN A 173 1.74 4.79 24.03
C ASN A 173 2.82 5.67 23.39
N GLU A 174 3.46 5.18 22.34
CA GLU A 174 4.48 5.91 21.61
C GLU A 174 3.91 7.16 20.94
N THR A 175 2.71 7.07 20.36
CA THR A 175 1.99 8.21 19.80
C THR A 175 1.69 9.25 20.87
N SER A 176 1.12 8.82 22.02
CA SER A 176 0.81 9.70 23.14
C SER A 176 2.03 10.48 23.62
N ARG A 177 3.15 9.77 23.78
CA ARG A 177 4.41 10.35 24.21
C ARG A 177 4.92 11.43 23.25
N ILE A 178 4.86 11.17 21.94
CA ILE A 178 5.41 12.08 20.91
C ILE A 178 4.54 13.30 20.71
N ILE A 179 3.22 13.14 20.67
CA ILE A 179 2.31 14.27 20.42
C ILE A 179 1.96 15.05 21.70
N GLY A 180 2.33 14.52 22.88
CA GLY A 180 2.04 15.15 24.18
C GLY A 180 0.57 15.10 24.60
N HIS A 181 -0.21 14.17 24.05
CA HIS A 181 -1.63 13.97 24.36
C HIS A 181 -1.94 12.50 24.50
N ASP A 182 -2.77 12.16 25.48
CA ASP A 182 -3.19 10.78 25.73
C ASP A 182 -4.07 10.25 24.60
N THR A 183 -3.55 9.32 23.81
CA THR A 183 -4.29 8.66 22.72
C THR A 183 -4.95 7.36 23.15
N SER A 184 -4.76 6.90 24.39
CA SER A 184 -5.44 5.71 24.92
C SER A 184 -6.95 5.93 25.11
N GLN A 185 -7.39 7.18 25.10
CA GLN A 185 -8.80 7.59 25.17
C GLN A 185 -9.54 7.48 23.82
N ALA A 186 -8.92 6.91 22.79
CA ALA A 186 -9.60 6.65 21.53
C ALA A 186 -10.75 5.65 21.75
N GLU A 187 -11.95 6.00 21.27
CA GLU A 187 -13.14 5.13 21.33
C GLU A 187 -13.13 4.07 20.23
N HIS A 188 -12.40 4.35 19.13
CA HIS A 188 -12.17 3.42 18.04
C HIS A 188 -10.68 3.24 17.83
N ILE A 189 -10.23 1.99 17.86
CA ILE A 189 -8.86 1.61 17.64
C ILE A 189 -8.86 0.44 16.66
N ASP A 190 -8.18 0.59 15.53
CA ASP A 190 -7.98 -0.47 14.56
C ASP A 190 -6.52 -0.49 14.10
N LEU A 191 -6.00 -1.68 13.79
CA LEU A 191 -4.62 -1.90 13.39
C LEU A 191 -4.57 -2.72 12.10
N HIS A 192 -3.86 -2.21 11.12
CA HIS A 192 -3.56 -2.96 9.91
C HIS A 192 -2.06 -3.17 9.75
N ALA A 193 -1.66 -4.42 9.52
CA ALA A 193 -0.28 -4.80 9.22
C ALA A 193 -0.07 -4.91 7.71
N TRP A 194 0.55 -3.92 7.11
CA TRP A 194 0.94 -3.94 5.70
C TRP A 194 2.28 -4.66 5.55
N ARG A 195 2.26 -5.93 5.21
CA ARG A 195 3.49 -6.74 5.08
C ARG A 195 4.39 -6.31 3.92
N TYR A 196 3.82 -5.69 2.91
CA TYR A 196 4.50 -5.27 1.67
C TYR A 196 4.26 -3.78 1.41
N ALA A 197 4.51 -2.95 2.42
CA ALA A 197 4.15 -1.54 2.41
C ALA A 197 5.10 -0.67 1.59
N ASN A 198 6.39 -0.98 1.64
CA ASN A 198 7.43 -0.15 1.08
C ASN A 198 8.54 -0.95 0.42
N ILE A 199 9.30 -0.28 -0.44
CA ILE A 199 10.54 -0.79 -1.02
C ILE A 199 11.51 0.38 -1.25
N SER A 200 12.80 0.12 -1.13
CA SER A 200 13.84 1.09 -1.50
C SER A 200 13.75 1.45 -2.97
N LYS A 201 14.17 2.66 -3.35
CA LYS A 201 14.20 3.09 -4.75
C LYS A 201 15.01 2.10 -5.59
N GLN A 202 14.40 1.62 -6.66
CA GLN A 202 15.00 0.67 -7.59
C GLN A 202 15.82 1.39 -8.65
N THR A 203 16.93 0.80 -9.05
CA THR A 203 17.82 1.35 -10.10
C THR A 203 17.34 1.04 -11.52
N LYS A 204 16.55 -0.04 -11.69
CA LYS A 204 15.92 -0.43 -12.95
C LYS A 204 14.41 -0.50 -12.74
N SER A 205 13.66 0.13 -13.62
CA SER A 205 12.19 0.26 -13.55
C SER A 205 11.49 -0.33 -14.77
N ASP A 206 12.02 -1.43 -15.31
CA ASP A 206 11.38 -2.08 -16.45
C ASP A 206 10.27 -3.01 -15.99
N VAL A 207 9.14 -2.96 -16.69
CA VAL A 207 8.04 -3.89 -16.49
C VAL A 207 8.45 -5.31 -16.91
N LEU A 208 7.99 -6.31 -16.21
CA LEU A 208 8.38 -7.69 -16.41
C LEU A 208 7.36 -8.37 -17.34
N ILE A 209 7.74 -8.57 -18.62
CA ILE A 209 6.86 -9.16 -19.64
C ILE A 209 7.49 -10.42 -20.22
N ASP A 210 6.82 -11.54 -20.06
CA ASP A 210 7.12 -12.82 -20.68
C ASP A 210 6.21 -13.03 -21.90
N TYR A 211 6.68 -12.56 -23.04
CA TYR A 211 5.93 -12.63 -24.29
C TYR A 211 5.61 -14.04 -24.74
N ASN A 212 6.51 -15.00 -24.46
CA ASN A 212 6.33 -16.39 -24.89
C ASN A 212 5.20 -17.09 -24.15
N ASN A 213 4.96 -16.66 -22.92
CA ASN A 213 3.92 -17.24 -22.08
C ASN A 213 2.70 -16.34 -21.90
N SER A 214 2.67 -15.13 -22.44
CA SER A 214 1.60 -14.14 -22.22
C SER A 214 1.37 -13.86 -20.74
N LEU A 215 2.47 -13.72 -19.99
CA LEU A 215 2.49 -13.41 -18.57
C LEU A 215 3.24 -12.09 -18.33
N ALA A 216 2.76 -11.31 -17.38
CA ALA A 216 3.47 -10.11 -17.00
C ALA A 216 3.30 -9.78 -15.51
N SER A 217 4.19 -8.94 -14.98
CA SER A 217 4.05 -8.39 -13.64
C SER A 217 4.58 -6.98 -13.54
N CYS A 218 3.86 -6.11 -12.83
CA CYS A 218 4.29 -4.75 -12.51
C CYS A 218 3.68 -4.29 -11.18
N GLY A 219 4.23 -3.22 -10.65
CA GLY A 219 3.74 -2.60 -9.41
C GLY A 219 4.66 -1.46 -9.00
N ASP A 220 4.32 -0.78 -7.90
CA ASP A 220 5.14 0.27 -7.29
C ASP A 220 6.54 -0.24 -6.92
N TRP A 221 6.65 -1.51 -6.57
CA TRP A 221 7.89 -2.19 -6.20
C TRP A 221 8.95 -2.26 -7.33
N LEU A 222 8.60 -1.95 -8.56
CA LEU A 222 9.56 -1.81 -9.66
C LEU A 222 10.33 -0.48 -9.61
N ILE A 223 9.77 0.55 -8.98
CA ILE A 223 10.31 1.91 -8.98
C ILE A 223 10.62 2.35 -7.55
N HIS A 224 9.58 2.61 -6.77
CA HIS A 224 9.63 3.03 -5.38
C HIS A 224 8.23 2.91 -4.77
N GLY A 225 8.07 2.42 -3.55
CA GLY A 225 6.78 2.16 -2.91
C GLY A 225 5.89 3.40 -2.75
N ARG A 226 5.29 3.86 -3.85
CA ARG A 226 4.40 5.04 -3.92
C ARG A 226 3.28 4.83 -4.93
N ILE A 227 2.17 5.55 -4.75
CA ILE A 227 1.02 5.52 -5.67
C ILE A 227 1.42 5.93 -7.09
N GLU A 228 2.23 6.98 -7.23
CA GLU A 228 2.74 7.45 -8.52
C GLU A 228 3.55 6.35 -9.23
N SER A 229 4.38 5.64 -8.48
CA SER A 229 5.18 4.53 -9.03
C SER A 229 4.31 3.37 -9.52
N ALA A 230 3.23 3.06 -8.81
CA ALA A 230 2.25 2.07 -9.26
C ALA A 230 1.57 2.50 -10.57
N PHE A 231 1.17 3.77 -10.66
CA PHE A 231 0.56 4.32 -11.87
C PHE A 231 1.55 4.31 -13.06
N GLU A 232 2.78 4.77 -12.86
CA GLU A 232 3.83 4.78 -13.89
C GLU A 232 4.14 3.36 -14.39
N ALA A 233 4.28 2.39 -13.48
CA ALA A 233 4.52 1.00 -13.83
C ALA A 233 3.36 0.41 -14.63
N GLY A 234 2.11 0.65 -14.19
CA GLY A 234 0.90 0.20 -14.90
C GLY A 234 0.76 0.83 -16.28
N PHE A 235 1.00 2.13 -16.39
CA PHE A 235 0.97 2.86 -17.67
C PHE A 235 2.02 2.33 -18.65
N LYS A 236 3.25 2.09 -18.18
CA LYS A 236 4.33 1.51 -18.99
C LYS A 236 3.97 0.10 -19.44
N MET A 237 3.44 -0.74 -18.54
CA MET A 237 2.96 -2.09 -18.86
C MET A 237 1.90 -2.06 -19.96
N ALA A 238 0.86 -1.25 -19.82
CA ALA A 238 -0.20 -1.12 -20.81
C ALA A 238 0.33 -0.67 -22.18
N LYS A 239 1.27 0.28 -22.20
CA LYS A 239 1.93 0.75 -23.43
C LYS A 239 2.71 -0.35 -24.14
N GLU A 240 3.42 -1.19 -23.40
CA GLU A 240 4.20 -2.31 -23.99
C GLU A 240 3.27 -3.43 -24.51
N ILE A 241 2.25 -3.82 -23.76
CA ILE A 241 1.27 -4.82 -24.19
C ILE A 241 0.50 -4.36 -25.42
N LYS A 242 0.10 -3.07 -25.47
CA LYS A 242 -0.61 -2.52 -26.64
C LYS A 242 0.18 -2.64 -27.95
N LYS A 243 1.51 -2.57 -27.92
CA LYS A 243 2.36 -2.73 -29.13
C LYS A 243 2.24 -4.14 -29.74
N ILE A 244 1.83 -5.13 -28.96
CA ILE A 244 1.73 -6.53 -29.39
C ILE A 244 0.32 -6.86 -29.88
N MET A 245 -0.67 -6.21 -29.29
CA MET A 245 -2.08 -6.47 -29.60
C MET A 245 -2.55 -5.73 -30.87
N GLY A 246 -1.64 -4.93 -31.49
CA GLY A 246 -1.89 -4.19 -32.75
C GLY A 246 -2.47 -2.85 -32.49
#